data_711b8d41698a23e92cf6a95b7d2b2336
#
_entry.id   711b8d41698a23e92cf6a95b7d2b2336
#
_cell.length_a   1.000
_cell.length_b   1.000
_cell.length_c   1.000
_cell.angle_alpha   90.00
_cell.angle_beta   90.00
_cell.angle_gamma   90.00
#
_symmetry.space_group_name_H-M   'P 1'
#
loop_
_entity.id
_entity.type
_entity.pdbx_description
1 polymer ?
#
loop_
_entity_poly.entity_id
_entity_poly.type
_entity_poly.pdbx_seq_one_letter_code
_entity_poly.pdbx_strand_id
1 'polypeptide(L)'
;MSELDLPEVLGVDRAGLIDGLASSVAVFDQARSAAEALEIPFPSDAVKDVLICGMGGSAVAGDLVTTLYYEQLRRPVQVHRGYYLPGWAGPDTLHLLLSYSGETEETLTAAMQAMERESPALAVTSGGKIDTWYGERGVPVLKIPGGLQPRMALLHMLVPTVVFMSRLGIIPDQTAELDAARESIAAAIDAYGPDRPTEANTAKQLAMRLANHVPLMYGAEVTAGVAYRWKCQFNENAKQPSFASVLP
;
A
#
# COMPACT_ATOMS: atom_id res chain seq x y z
N MET A 1 32.39 12.83 -11.52
CA MET A 1 31.55 12.52 -10.33
C MET A 1 30.30 13.32 -10.48
N SER A 2 29.13 12.71 -10.48
CA SER A 2 27.84 13.37 -10.61
C SER A 2 27.54 14.18 -9.33
N GLU A 3 26.72 15.26 -9.47
CA GLU A 3 26.22 15.99 -8.30
C GLU A 3 25.44 15.05 -7.34
N LEU A 4 24.75 14.04 -7.88
CA LEU A 4 24.00 13.05 -7.07
C LEU A 4 24.90 12.07 -6.27
N ASP A 5 26.20 12.11 -6.45
CA ASP A 5 27.17 11.31 -5.70
C ASP A 5 27.83 12.12 -4.57
N LEU A 6 27.47 13.38 -4.42
CA LEU A 6 27.98 14.24 -3.37
C LEU A 6 27.21 14.04 -2.06
N PRO A 7 27.90 13.95 -0.91
CA PRO A 7 27.25 13.77 0.40
C PRO A 7 26.22 14.85 0.73
N GLU A 8 26.44 16.08 0.25
CA GLU A 8 25.54 17.22 0.51
C GLU A 8 24.14 17.01 -0.08
N VAL A 9 24.03 16.22 -1.16
CA VAL A 9 22.74 15.89 -1.78
C VAL A 9 21.89 15.03 -0.86
N LEU A 10 22.47 14.15 -0.08
CA LEU A 10 21.75 13.34 0.90
C LEU A 10 21.14 14.21 2.03
N GLY A 11 21.74 15.37 2.31
CA GLY A 11 21.24 16.32 3.31
C GLY A 11 19.88 16.96 2.96
N VAL A 12 19.38 16.83 1.74
CA VAL A 12 18.04 17.30 1.36
C VAL A 12 16.93 16.35 1.86
N ASP A 13 17.27 15.09 2.17
CA ASP A 13 16.34 14.09 2.70
C ASP A 13 16.11 14.26 4.21
N ARG A 14 15.49 15.37 4.58
CA ARG A 14 15.15 15.67 5.99
C ARG A 14 14.14 14.70 6.59
N ALA A 15 13.46 13.93 5.77
CA ALA A 15 12.41 13.01 6.19
C ALA A 15 12.90 11.55 6.36
N GLY A 16 14.18 11.27 6.06
CA GLY A 16 14.75 9.93 6.15
C GLY A 16 14.14 8.93 5.16
N LEU A 17 13.73 9.40 3.98
CA LEU A 17 13.15 8.55 2.94
C LEU A 17 14.11 7.47 2.47
N ILE A 18 15.39 7.83 2.31
CA ILE A 18 16.44 6.92 1.85
C ILE A 18 16.65 5.81 2.88
N ASP A 19 16.74 6.15 4.16
CA ASP A 19 16.86 5.17 5.25
C ASP A 19 15.62 4.27 5.34
N GLY A 20 14.43 4.87 5.14
CA GLY A 20 13.18 4.13 5.06
C GLY A 20 13.16 3.12 3.90
N LEU A 21 13.69 3.49 2.73
CA LEU A 21 13.82 2.59 1.59
C LEU A 21 14.84 1.48 1.86
N ALA A 22 15.96 1.77 2.47
CA ALA A 22 16.97 0.78 2.86
C ALA A 22 16.40 -0.27 3.83
N SER A 23 15.43 0.11 4.66
CA SER A 23 14.76 -0.78 5.62
C SER A 23 13.63 -1.62 5.01
N SER A 24 13.33 -1.49 3.72
CA SER A 24 12.13 -2.07 3.10
C SER A 24 12.03 -3.59 3.22
N VAL A 25 13.14 -4.33 3.21
CA VAL A 25 13.15 -5.79 3.42
C VAL A 25 12.68 -6.14 4.83
N ALA A 26 13.21 -5.47 5.84
CA ALA A 26 12.79 -5.70 7.23
C ALA A 26 11.32 -5.32 7.46
N VAL A 27 10.87 -4.23 6.85
CA VAL A 27 9.46 -3.81 6.87
C VAL A 27 8.56 -4.87 6.21
N PHE A 28 8.98 -5.40 5.05
CA PHE A 28 8.26 -6.46 4.35
C PHE A 28 8.09 -7.70 5.22
N ASP A 29 9.20 -8.19 5.82
CA ASP A 29 9.22 -9.38 6.66
C ASP A 29 8.32 -9.20 7.91
N GLN A 30 8.39 -8.05 8.57
CA GLN A 30 7.55 -7.70 9.72
C GLN A 30 6.07 -7.63 9.35
N ALA A 31 5.73 -6.96 8.27
CA ALA A 31 4.36 -6.80 7.80
C ALA A 31 3.74 -8.17 7.43
N ARG A 32 4.50 -9.02 6.74
CA ARG A 32 4.10 -10.38 6.38
C ARG A 32 3.84 -11.22 7.62
N SER A 33 4.84 -11.33 8.50
CA SER A 33 4.73 -12.15 9.72
C SER A 33 3.56 -11.72 10.60
N ALA A 34 3.36 -10.40 10.75
CA ALA A 34 2.26 -9.87 11.54
C ALA A 34 0.88 -10.18 10.90
N ALA A 35 0.78 -10.11 9.57
CA ALA A 35 -0.46 -10.45 8.87
C ALA A 35 -0.76 -11.95 8.86
N GLU A 36 0.27 -12.78 8.78
CA GLU A 36 0.13 -14.24 8.88
C GLU A 36 -0.33 -14.66 10.28
N ALA A 37 0.15 -13.99 11.34
CA ALA A 37 -0.19 -14.28 12.73
C ALA A 37 -1.55 -13.73 13.16
N LEU A 38 -2.14 -12.76 12.44
CA LEU A 38 -3.42 -12.18 12.82
C LEU A 38 -4.53 -13.21 12.70
N GLU A 39 -5.30 -13.40 13.78
CA GLU A 39 -6.49 -14.26 13.75
C GLU A 39 -7.60 -13.60 12.93
N ILE A 40 -8.21 -14.36 12.00
CA ILE A 40 -9.37 -13.94 11.20
C ILE A 40 -10.57 -14.74 11.71
N PRO A 41 -11.52 -14.13 12.45
CA PRO A 41 -12.55 -14.84 13.17
C PRO A 41 -13.78 -15.23 12.33
N PHE A 42 -13.67 -15.18 11.02
CA PHE A 42 -14.75 -15.55 10.10
C PHE A 42 -14.21 -16.45 8.98
N PRO A 43 -15.01 -17.40 8.50
CA PRO A 43 -14.60 -18.31 7.45
C PRO A 43 -14.60 -17.61 6.08
N SER A 44 -13.81 -18.13 5.17
CA SER A 44 -13.65 -17.53 3.83
C SER A 44 -14.94 -17.54 3.01
N ASP A 45 -15.81 -18.52 3.20
CA ASP A 45 -17.09 -18.64 2.48
C ASP A 45 -18.16 -17.65 2.96
N ALA A 46 -17.97 -17.01 4.12
CA ALA A 46 -18.81 -15.91 4.57
C ALA A 46 -18.60 -14.62 3.75
N VAL A 47 -17.50 -14.52 2.99
CA VAL A 47 -17.15 -13.33 2.20
C VAL A 47 -17.55 -13.53 0.75
N LYS A 48 -18.46 -12.72 0.19
CA LYS A 48 -18.86 -12.77 -1.23
C LYS A 48 -18.14 -11.74 -2.09
N ASP A 49 -17.85 -10.59 -1.51
CA ASP A 49 -17.13 -9.49 -2.15
C ASP A 49 -16.28 -8.73 -1.13
N VAL A 50 -15.39 -7.87 -1.63
CA VAL A 50 -14.42 -7.13 -0.81
C VAL A 50 -14.47 -5.66 -1.15
N LEU A 51 -14.53 -4.82 -0.12
CA LEU A 51 -14.40 -3.39 -0.22
C LEU A 51 -13.14 -2.94 0.53
N ILE A 52 -12.12 -2.49 -0.21
CA ILE A 52 -10.89 -1.94 0.36
C ILE A 52 -11.12 -0.45 0.59
N CYS A 53 -11.34 -0.06 1.84
CA CYS A 53 -11.64 1.32 2.22
C CYS A 53 -10.38 2.05 2.67
N GLY A 54 -10.06 3.17 2.05
CA GLY A 54 -8.89 3.98 2.40
C GLY A 54 -8.79 5.23 1.55
N MET A 55 -7.91 6.14 1.96
CA MET A 55 -7.65 7.39 1.25
C MET A 55 -6.16 7.54 0.92
N GLY A 56 -5.82 8.35 -0.09
CA GLY A 56 -4.46 8.71 -0.43
C GLY A 56 -3.51 7.51 -0.52
N GLY A 57 -2.40 7.57 0.21
CA GLY A 57 -1.37 6.52 0.24
C GLY A 57 -1.85 5.16 0.76
N SER A 58 -2.82 5.13 1.67
CA SER A 58 -3.40 3.88 2.18
C SER A 58 -4.23 3.17 1.12
N ALA A 59 -5.03 3.91 0.34
CA ALA A 59 -5.85 3.33 -0.72
C ALA A 59 -5.03 2.80 -1.91
N VAL A 60 -3.81 3.31 -2.12
CA VAL A 60 -2.93 2.83 -3.20
C VAL A 60 -2.60 1.34 -3.06
N ALA A 61 -2.52 0.81 -1.84
CA ALA A 61 -2.37 -0.63 -1.63
C ALA A 61 -3.51 -1.43 -2.28
N GLY A 62 -4.74 -0.93 -2.16
CA GLY A 62 -5.91 -1.51 -2.85
C GLY A 62 -5.80 -1.43 -4.37
N ASP A 63 -5.38 -0.28 -4.92
CA ASP A 63 -5.20 -0.15 -6.37
C ASP A 63 -4.16 -1.13 -6.90
N LEU A 64 -3.04 -1.26 -6.21
CA LEU A 64 -1.98 -2.21 -6.60
C LEU A 64 -2.49 -3.65 -6.57
N VAL A 65 -3.19 -4.05 -5.52
CA VAL A 65 -3.73 -5.40 -5.40
C VAL A 65 -4.76 -5.68 -6.48
N THR A 66 -5.70 -4.75 -6.72
CA THR A 66 -6.76 -4.94 -7.72
C THR A 66 -6.23 -4.98 -9.15
N THR A 67 -5.16 -4.24 -9.47
CA THR A 67 -4.53 -4.30 -10.80
C THR A 67 -3.62 -5.52 -10.96
N LEU A 68 -2.81 -5.82 -9.93
CA LEU A 68 -1.85 -6.93 -9.97
C LEU A 68 -2.53 -8.30 -10.07
N TYR A 69 -3.64 -8.48 -9.36
CA TYR A 69 -4.35 -9.75 -9.29
C TYR A 69 -5.66 -9.77 -10.08
N TYR A 70 -5.90 -8.81 -10.97
CA TYR A 70 -7.17 -8.65 -11.69
C TYR A 70 -7.73 -9.95 -12.26
N GLU A 71 -6.92 -10.72 -12.98
CA GLU A 71 -7.32 -11.99 -13.59
C GLU A 71 -7.42 -13.15 -12.57
N GLN A 72 -6.86 -12.99 -11.38
CA GLN A 72 -6.81 -14.02 -10.34
C GLN A 72 -7.87 -13.81 -9.26
N LEU A 73 -8.58 -12.66 -9.27
CA LEU A 73 -9.63 -12.37 -8.31
C LEU A 73 -10.78 -13.38 -8.43
N ARG A 74 -11.03 -14.11 -7.37
CA ARG A 74 -12.10 -15.11 -7.30
C ARG A 74 -13.42 -14.53 -6.82
N ARG A 75 -13.41 -13.27 -6.38
CA ARG A 75 -14.56 -12.50 -5.89
C ARG A 75 -14.41 -11.05 -6.31
N PRO A 76 -15.51 -10.30 -6.46
CA PRO A 76 -15.42 -8.86 -6.73
C PRO A 76 -14.63 -8.14 -5.64
N VAL A 77 -13.70 -7.29 -6.06
CA VAL A 77 -12.92 -6.42 -5.17
C VAL A 77 -13.00 -5.00 -5.69
N GLN A 78 -13.40 -4.07 -4.84
CA GLN A 78 -13.47 -2.65 -5.17
C GLN A 78 -12.69 -1.81 -4.16
N VAL A 79 -11.96 -0.81 -4.65
CA VAL A 79 -11.34 0.20 -3.80
C VAL A 79 -12.33 1.34 -3.58
N HIS A 80 -12.62 1.63 -2.32
CA HIS A 80 -13.55 2.67 -1.91
C HIS A 80 -12.82 3.87 -1.33
N ARG A 81 -13.11 5.05 -1.91
CA ARG A 81 -12.62 6.34 -1.47
C ARG A 81 -13.79 7.29 -1.28
N GLY A 82 -14.34 7.33 -0.10
CA GLY A 82 -15.48 8.20 0.18
C GLY A 82 -16.11 7.93 1.53
N TYR A 83 -17.08 8.77 1.87
CA TYR A 83 -17.76 8.69 3.15
C TYR A 83 -18.84 7.60 3.21
N TYR A 84 -19.50 7.31 2.08
CA TYR A 84 -20.67 6.45 2.06
C TYR A 84 -20.39 5.16 1.32
N LEU A 85 -20.62 4.04 2.01
CA LEU A 85 -20.49 2.72 1.40
C LEU A 85 -21.54 2.53 0.29
N PRO A 86 -21.19 1.78 -0.77
CA PRO A 86 -22.16 1.41 -1.80
C PRO A 86 -23.37 0.69 -1.19
N GLY A 87 -24.54 0.86 -1.80
CA GLY A 87 -25.77 0.24 -1.31
C GLY A 87 -25.78 -1.30 -1.33
N TRP A 88 -24.91 -1.91 -2.16
CA TRP A 88 -24.75 -3.36 -2.22
C TRP A 88 -23.86 -3.94 -1.11
N ALA A 89 -22.99 -3.14 -0.50
CA ALA A 89 -22.13 -3.60 0.60
C ALA A 89 -23.00 -4.00 1.80
N GLY A 90 -22.82 -5.20 2.32
CA GLY A 90 -23.68 -5.76 3.37
C GLY A 90 -22.97 -6.80 4.23
N PRO A 91 -23.73 -7.67 4.91
CA PRO A 91 -23.18 -8.66 5.84
C PRO A 91 -22.19 -9.65 5.22
N ASP A 92 -22.24 -9.84 3.91
CA ASP A 92 -21.35 -10.73 3.14
C ASP A 92 -20.15 -9.98 2.53
N THR A 93 -20.06 -8.66 2.73
CA THR A 93 -18.97 -7.81 2.19
C THR A 93 -17.85 -7.69 3.22
N LEU A 94 -16.66 -8.15 2.86
CA LEU A 94 -15.47 -7.90 3.69
C LEU A 94 -14.99 -6.44 3.52
N HIS A 95 -14.90 -5.70 4.61
CA HIS A 95 -14.30 -4.38 4.64
C HIS A 95 -12.84 -4.47 5.10
N LEU A 96 -11.90 -4.23 4.18
CA LEU A 96 -10.48 -4.02 4.51
C LEU A 96 -10.25 -2.54 4.74
N LEU A 97 -10.12 -2.12 5.98
CA LEU A 97 -9.96 -0.72 6.37
C LEU A 97 -8.48 -0.37 6.44
N LEU A 98 -8.01 0.37 5.46
CA LEU A 98 -6.62 0.80 5.37
C LEU A 98 -6.53 2.29 5.74
N SER A 99 -6.09 2.60 6.95
CA SER A 99 -5.89 3.98 7.40
C SER A 99 -4.64 4.08 8.26
N TYR A 100 -3.59 4.70 7.75
CA TYR A 100 -2.34 4.83 8.48
C TYR A 100 -2.54 5.52 9.84
N SER A 101 -3.21 6.67 9.87
CA SER A 101 -3.48 7.41 11.11
C SER A 101 -4.60 6.80 11.96
N GLY A 102 -5.51 6.03 11.35
CA GLY A 102 -6.77 5.61 11.97
C GLY A 102 -7.77 6.74 12.24
N GLU A 103 -7.50 7.96 11.72
CA GLU A 103 -8.31 9.17 11.95
C GLU A 103 -8.88 9.76 10.66
N THR A 104 -8.67 9.11 9.50
CA THR A 104 -9.18 9.59 8.21
C THR A 104 -10.71 9.54 8.21
N GLU A 105 -11.37 10.66 8.08
CA GLU A 105 -12.83 10.79 8.26
C GLU A 105 -13.63 9.88 7.34
N GLU A 106 -13.25 9.79 6.06
CA GLU A 106 -13.91 8.92 5.07
C GLU A 106 -13.80 7.45 5.50
N THR A 107 -12.61 7.02 5.94
CA THR A 107 -12.40 5.64 6.37
C THR A 107 -13.11 5.35 7.70
N LEU A 108 -13.16 6.32 8.62
CA LEU A 108 -13.92 6.21 9.86
C LEU A 108 -15.42 6.07 9.58
N THR A 109 -15.96 6.87 8.65
CA THR A 109 -17.37 6.80 8.28
C THR A 109 -17.70 5.46 7.61
N ALA A 110 -16.82 4.97 6.73
CA ALA A 110 -16.95 3.65 6.14
C ALA A 110 -16.91 2.54 7.22
N ALA A 111 -16.00 2.68 8.20
CA ALA A 111 -15.90 1.75 9.33
C ALA A 111 -17.18 1.70 10.18
N MET A 112 -17.77 2.85 10.48
CA MET A 112 -19.03 2.92 11.22
C MET A 112 -20.17 2.23 10.46
N GLN A 113 -20.31 2.51 9.16
CA GLN A 113 -21.34 1.88 8.33
C GLN A 113 -21.13 0.36 8.20
N ALA A 114 -19.88 -0.10 8.10
CA ALA A 114 -19.57 -1.52 8.10
C ALA A 114 -20.01 -2.20 9.40
N MET A 115 -19.78 -1.56 10.54
CA MET A 115 -20.27 -2.04 11.85
C MET A 115 -21.79 -2.05 11.95
N GLU A 116 -22.47 -1.00 11.49
CA GLU A 116 -23.93 -0.91 11.46
C GLU A 116 -24.59 -1.99 10.57
N ARG A 117 -23.86 -2.42 9.52
CA ARG A 117 -24.30 -3.48 8.59
C ARG A 117 -23.90 -4.88 9.04
N GLU A 118 -23.23 -5.00 10.19
CA GLU A 118 -22.72 -6.27 10.72
C GLU A 118 -21.79 -7.01 9.73
N SER A 119 -21.05 -6.24 8.94
CA SER A 119 -20.17 -6.75 7.90
C SER A 119 -18.85 -7.26 8.49
N PRO A 120 -18.24 -8.35 7.97
CA PRO A 120 -16.91 -8.75 8.35
C PRO A 120 -15.90 -7.66 8.03
N ALA A 121 -14.94 -7.43 8.93
CA ALA A 121 -13.94 -6.38 8.73
C ALA A 121 -12.56 -6.80 9.26
N LEU A 122 -11.53 -6.27 8.62
CA LEU A 122 -10.13 -6.29 9.05
C LEU A 122 -9.59 -4.87 8.93
N ALA A 123 -8.81 -4.41 9.88
CA ALA A 123 -8.20 -3.09 9.82
C ALA A 123 -6.68 -3.16 9.83
N VAL A 124 -6.03 -2.25 9.12
CA VAL A 124 -4.59 -2.00 9.18
C VAL A 124 -4.38 -0.52 9.51
N THR A 125 -3.76 -0.25 10.66
CA THR A 125 -3.59 1.13 11.16
C THR A 125 -2.41 1.24 12.12
N SER A 126 -1.86 2.43 12.28
CA SER A 126 -0.89 2.69 13.35
C SER A 126 -1.54 3.07 14.69
N GLY A 127 -2.86 3.26 14.73
CA GLY A 127 -3.61 3.66 15.93
C GLY A 127 -4.90 4.37 15.58
N GLY A 128 -5.24 5.40 16.39
CA GLY A 128 -6.40 6.25 16.19
C GLY A 128 -7.73 5.59 16.53
N LYS A 129 -8.82 6.22 16.10
CA LYS A 129 -10.18 5.76 16.39
C LYS A 129 -10.49 4.39 15.78
N ILE A 130 -9.94 4.06 14.61
CA ILE A 130 -10.14 2.72 14.02
C ILE A 130 -9.62 1.65 14.97
N ASP A 131 -8.41 1.80 15.53
CA ASP A 131 -7.83 0.88 16.49
C ASP A 131 -8.72 0.72 17.75
N THR A 132 -9.18 1.85 18.32
CA THR A 132 -10.01 1.85 19.50
C THR A 132 -11.39 1.21 19.25
N TRP A 133 -12.10 1.68 18.20
CA TRP A 133 -13.46 1.22 17.93
C TRP A 133 -13.57 -0.25 17.55
N TYR A 134 -12.61 -0.73 16.75
CA TYR A 134 -12.58 -2.12 16.33
C TYR A 134 -12.02 -3.03 17.44
N GLY A 135 -10.98 -2.57 18.15
CA GLY A 135 -10.44 -3.32 19.29
C GLY A 135 -11.47 -3.56 20.40
N GLU A 136 -12.27 -2.53 20.74
CA GLU A 136 -13.36 -2.66 21.73
C GLU A 136 -14.47 -3.65 21.30
N ARG A 137 -14.59 -3.91 20.00
CA ARG A 137 -15.60 -4.82 19.43
C ARG A 137 -15.05 -6.19 19.03
N GLY A 138 -13.77 -6.44 19.32
CA GLY A 138 -13.12 -7.70 18.96
C GLY A 138 -12.92 -7.89 17.45
N VAL A 139 -12.99 -6.82 16.66
CA VAL A 139 -12.66 -6.87 15.24
C VAL A 139 -11.14 -6.86 15.06
N PRO A 140 -10.55 -7.74 14.24
CA PRO A 140 -9.11 -7.81 14.08
C PRO A 140 -8.50 -6.52 13.55
N VAL A 141 -7.49 -6.00 14.26
CA VAL A 141 -6.71 -4.83 13.89
C VAL A 141 -5.24 -5.21 13.81
N LEU A 142 -4.68 -5.12 12.61
CA LEU A 142 -3.23 -5.21 12.44
C LEU A 142 -2.61 -3.86 12.78
N LYS A 143 -1.89 -3.79 13.87
CA LYS A 143 -1.12 -2.60 14.25
C LYS A 143 0.19 -2.53 13.49
N ILE A 144 0.44 -1.39 12.86
CA ILE A 144 1.68 -1.08 12.16
C ILE A 144 2.42 0.06 12.87
N PRO A 145 3.74 0.22 12.65
CA PRO A 145 4.51 1.29 13.27
C PRO A 145 3.97 2.69 12.93
N GLY A 146 3.88 3.54 13.96
CA GLY A 146 3.57 4.97 13.80
C GLY A 146 4.82 5.80 13.47
N GLY A 147 4.63 7.12 13.28
CA GLY A 147 5.74 8.07 13.05
C GLY A 147 6.22 8.17 11.61
N LEU A 148 5.72 7.35 10.70
CA LEU A 148 6.04 7.43 9.28
C LEU A 148 5.16 8.47 8.57
N GLN A 149 5.65 8.99 7.46
CA GLN A 149 4.76 9.69 6.54
C GLN A 149 3.87 8.66 5.82
N PRO A 150 2.56 8.93 5.60
CA PRO A 150 1.62 7.95 5.02
C PRO A 150 2.10 7.32 3.71
N ARG A 151 2.79 8.09 2.87
CA ARG A 151 3.37 7.62 1.60
C ARG A 151 4.51 6.61 1.77
N MET A 152 5.12 6.55 2.96
CA MET A 152 6.18 5.57 3.27
C MET A 152 5.62 4.26 3.83
N ALA A 153 4.35 4.25 4.24
CA ALA A 153 3.70 3.08 4.84
C ALA A 153 3.20 2.05 3.81
N LEU A 154 3.60 2.16 2.52
CA LEU A 154 3.06 1.29 1.47
C LEU A 154 3.19 -0.19 1.78
N LEU A 155 4.37 -0.66 2.15
CA LEU A 155 4.59 -2.09 2.45
C LEU A 155 3.79 -2.55 3.68
N HIS A 156 3.63 -1.68 4.68
CA HIS A 156 2.79 -1.95 5.84
C HIS A 156 1.30 -2.08 5.51
N MET A 157 0.84 -1.55 4.38
CA MET A 157 -0.53 -1.66 3.89
C MET A 157 -0.69 -2.77 2.85
N LEU A 158 0.22 -2.81 1.86
CA LEU A 158 0.14 -3.71 0.72
C LEU A 158 0.35 -5.18 1.12
N VAL A 159 1.43 -5.46 1.87
CA VAL A 159 1.78 -6.84 2.23
C VAL A 159 0.68 -7.50 3.06
N PRO A 160 0.14 -6.89 4.13
CA PRO A 160 -1.00 -7.44 4.85
C PRO A 160 -2.24 -7.63 3.98
N THR A 161 -2.53 -6.69 3.08
CA THR A 161 -3.69 -6.82 2.17
C THR A 161 -3.57 -8.06 1.29
N VAL A 162 -2.38 -8.30 0.70
CA VAL A 162 -2.12 -9.52 -0.11
C VAL A 162 -2.26 -10.78 0.76
N VAL A 163 -1.66 -10.79 1.96
CA VAL A 163 -1.73 -11.93 2.87
C VAL A 163 -3.19 -12.23 3.27
N PHE A 164 -3.98 -11.23 3.64
CA PHE A 164 -5.39 -11.43 4.02
C PHE A 164 -6.22 -11.95 2.84
N MET A 165 -6.04 -11.38 1.65
CA MET A 165 -6.76 -11.84 0.47
C MET A 165 -6.38 -13.27 0.07
N SER A 166 -5.12 -13.66 0.21
CA SER A 166 -4.63 -15.02 -0.01
C SER A 166 -5.22 -15.98 1.03
N ARG A 167 -5.12 -15.67 2.33
CA ARG A 167 -5.67 -16.50 3.42
C ARG A 167 -7.18 -16.70 3.33
N LEU A 168 -7.91 -15.70 2.84
CA LEU A 168 -9.35 -15.76 2.61
C LEU A 168 -9.74 -16.37 1.24
N GLY A 169 -8.77 -16.82 0.46
CA GLY A 169 -9.01 -17.43 -0.85
C GLY A 169 -9.65 -16.49 -1.87
N ILE A 170 -9.50 -15.17 -1.70
CA ILE A 170 -9.94 -14.14 -2.65
C ILE A 170 -9.01 -14.12 -3.86
N ILE A 171 -7.72 -14.35 -3.62
CA ILE A 171 -6.69 -14.65 -4.63
C ILE A 171 -6.08 -16.02 -4.34
N PRO A 172 -5.35 -16.64 -5.27
CA PRO A 172 -4.57 -17.86 -5.01
C PRO A 172 -3.54 -17.65 -3.88
N ASP A 173 -2.94 -18.73 -3.38
CA ASP A 173 -1.81 -18.64 -2.46
C ASP A 173 -0.67 -17.82 -3.08
N GLN A 174 -0.13 -16.88 -2.33
CA GLN A 174 0.88 -15.91 -2.76
C GLN A 174 2.22 -16.08 -2.05
N THR A 175 2.45 -17.22 -1.42
CA THR A 175 3.68 -17.46 -0.65
C THR A 175 4.93 -17.30 -1.51
N ALA A 176 4.96 -17.94 -2.68
CA ALA A 176 6.11 -17.88 -3.60
C ALA A 176 6.30 -16.48 -4.21
N GLU A 177 5.20 -15.81 -4.56
CA GLU A 177 5.22 -14.46 -5.12
C GLU A 177 5.69 -13.43 -4.09
N LEU A 178 5.31 -13.58 -2.82
CA LEU A 178 5.81 -12.74 -1.72
C LEU A 178 7.30 -12.97 -1.48
N ASP A 179 7.80 -14.21 -1.57
CA ASP A 179 9.22 -14.50 -1.48
C ASP A 179 10.00 -13.84 -2.62
N ALA A 180 9.51 -13.97 -3.86
CA ALA A 180 10.12 -13.33 -5.04
C ALA A 180 10.07 -11.80 -4.96
N ALA A 181 8.99 -11.22 -4.44
CA ALA A 181 8.87 -9.78 -4.23
C ALA A 181 9.91 -9.28 -3.21
N ARG A 182 10.09 -10.02 -2.11
CA ARG A 182 11.10 -9.71 -1.09
C ARG A 182 12.50 -9.70 -1.68
N GLU A 183 12.87 -10.72 -2.47
CA GLU A 183 14.15 -10.79 -3.16
C GLU A 183 14.35 -9.63 -4.14
N SER A 184 13.30 -9.28 -4.88
CA SER A 184 13.32 -8.14 -5.80
C SER A 184 13.53 -6.82 -5.09
N ILE A 185 12.93 -6.62 -3.90
CA ILE A 185 13.14 -5.44 -3.06
C ILE A 185 14.61 -5.39 -2.61
N ALA A 186 15.17 -6.50 -2.15
CA ALA A 186 16.57 -6.56 -1.71
C ALA A 186 17.53 -6.20 -2.85
N ALA A 187 17.30 -6.77 -4.04
CA ALA A 187 18.08 -6.45 -5.23
C ALA A 187 17.94 -4.97 -5.66
N ALA A 188 16.75 -4.40 -5.54
CA ALA A 188 16.53 -2.98 -5.85
C ALA A 188 17.24 -2.04 -4.86
N ILE A 189 17.27 -2.38 -3.58
CA ILE A 189 18.02 -1.62 -2.55
C ILE A 189 19.50 -1.62 -2.90
N ASP A 190 20.07 -2.77 -3.24
CA ASP A 190 21.49 -2.85 -3.64
C ASP A 190 21.75 -2.09 -4.95
N ALA A 191 20.90 -2.22 -5.95
CA ALA A 191 21.09 -1.60 -7.27
C ALA A 191 20.92 -0.08 -7.27
N TYR A 192 20.02 0.46 -6.42
CA TYR A 192 19.61 1.86 -6.45
C TYR A 192 19.97 2.64 -5.18
N GLY A 193 20.65 2.01 -4.23
CA GLY A 193 21.07 2.64 -2.99
C GLY A 193 21.94 3.89 -3.20
N PRO A 194 22.01 4.78 -2.20
CA PRO A 194 22.68 6.07 -2.32
C PRO A 194 24.19 5.94 -2.58
N ASP A 195 24.81 4.89 -2.08
CA ASP A 195 26.25 4.63 -2.21
C ASP A 195 26.66 4.14 -3.60
N ARG A 196 25.70 3.73 -4.44
CA ARG A 196 25.99 3.36 -5.83
C ARG A 196 26.31 4.60 -6.65
N PRO A 197 27.45 4.65 -7.36
CA PRO A 197 27.80 5.77 -8.25
C PRO A 197 26.74 5.96 -9.34
N THR A 198 26.53 7.18 -9.75
CA THR A 198 25.52 7.53 -10.77
C THR A 198 25.64 6.72 -12.05
N GLU A 199 26.87 6.40 -12.51
CA GLU A 199 27.13 5.60 -13.70
C GLU A 199 26.59 4.16 -13.58
N ALA A 200 26.45 3.64 -12.36
CA ALA A 200 25.96 2.29 -12.07
C ALA A 200 24.55 2.32 -11.42
N ASN A 201 23.90 3.48 -11.32
CA ASN A 201 22.64 3.65 -10.63
C ASN A 201 21.56 4.23 -11.58
N THR A 202 20.74 3.35 -12.11
CA THR A 202 19.67 3.75 -13.07
C THR A 202 18.67 4.73 -12.47
N ALA A 203 18.39 4.66 -11.14
CA ALA A 203 17.49 5.61 -10.48
C ALA A 203 18.07 7.03 -10.47
N LYS A 204 19.36 7.20 -10.15
CA LYS A 204 20.05 8.48 -10.23
C LYS A 204 20.08 9.02 -11.67
N GLN A 205 20.39 8.16 -12.64
CA GLN A 205 20.38 8.53 -14.07
C GLN A 205 18.99 8.99 -14.51
N LEU A 206 17.94 8.28 -14.10
CA LEU A 206 16.56 8.67 -14.40
C LEU A 206 16.21 10.01 -13.74
N ALA A 207 16.59 10.22 -12.48
CA ALA A 207 16.36 11.48 -11.78
C ALA A 207 16.99 12.67 -12.51
N MET A 208 18.24 12.53 -13.00
CA MET A 208 18.90 13.55 -13.79
C MET A 208 18.17 13.86 -15.11
N ARG A 209 17.66 12.83 -15.78
CA ARG A 209 16.89 13.00 -17.03
C ARG A 209 15.52 13.64 -16.81
N LEU A 210 14.91 13.45 -15.65
CA LEU A 210 13.60 14.01 -15.29
C LEU A 210 13.70 15.41 -14.67
N ALA A 211 14.89 15.87 -14.32
CA ALA A 211 15.09 17.23 -13.81
C ALA A 211 14.53 18.26 -14.81
N ASN A 212 13.73 19.22 -14.30
CA ASN A 212 13.09 20.26 -15.08
C ASN A 212 12.09 19.78 -16.16
N HIS A 213 11.62 18.52 -16.08
CA HIS A 213 10.58 17.98 -16.94
C HIS A 213 9.33 17.67 -16.14
N VAL A 214 8.18 17.59 -16.81
CA VAL A 214 6.94 17.10 -16.20
C VAL A 214 6.79 15.62 -16.53
N PRO A 215 6.97 14.72 -15.55
CA PRO A 215 6.86 13.28 -15.80
C PRO A 215 5.41 12.88 -16.13
N LEU A 216 5.24 12.09 -17.17
CA LEU A 216 3.98 11.47 -17.56
C LEU A 216 4.15 9.95 -17.45
N MET A 217 3.36 9.32 -16.58
CA MET A 217 3.38 7.88 -16.35
C MET A 217 2.24 7.22 -17.11
N TYR A 218 2.56 6.31 -18.00
CA TYR A 218 1.58 5.46 -18.66
C TYR A 218 1.70 4.05 -18.12
N GLY A 219 0.56 3.48 -17.74
CA GLY A 219 0.47 2.09 -17.32
C GLY A 219 -0.68 1.38 -18.02
N ALA A 220 -0.56 0.08 -18.20
CA ALA A 220 -1.63 -0.77 -18.71
C ALA A 220 -1.72 -2.01 -17.82
N GLU A 221 -2.90 -2.58 -17.69
CA GLU A 221 -3.13 -3.81 -16.94
C GLU A 221 -2.44 -3.80 -15.56
N VAL A 222 -1.56 -4.74 -15.27
CA VAL A 222 -0.84 -4.86 -13.99
C VAL A 222 0.01 -3.65 -13.63
N THR A 223 0.41 -2.83 -14.60
CA THR A 223 1.22 -1.63 -14.37
C THR A 223 0.41 -0.36 -14.13
N ALA A 224 -0.92 -0.40 -14.26
CA ALA A 224 -1.79 0.77 -14.08
C ALA A 224 -1.68 1.35 -12.66
N GLY A 225 -1.76 0.51 -11.62
CA GLY A 225 -1.59 0.92 -10.23
C GLY A 225 -0.19 1.46 -9.94
N VAL A 226 0.83 0.87 -10.57
CA VAL A 226 2.23 1.32 -10.45
C VAL A 226 2.42 2.70 -11.05
N ALA A 227 1.88 2.98 -12.25
CA ALA A 227 1.95 4.29 -12.89
C ALA A 227 1.30 5.38 -12.00
N TYR A 228 0.13 5.09 -11.43
CA TYR A 228 -0.51 5.98 -10.47
C TYR A 228 0.34 6.21 -9.22
N ARG A 229 0.96 5.16 -8.68
CA ARG A 229 1.85 5.27 -7.52
C ARG A 229 3.07 6.13 -7.81
N TRP A 230 3.72 5.97 -8.97
CA TRP A 230 4.84 6.80 -9.38
C TRP A 230 4.46 8.28 -9.44
N LYS A 231 3.33 8.60 -10.06
CA LYS A 231 2.78 9.97 -10.08
C LYS A 231 2.67 10.55 -8.67
N CYS A 232 2.11 9.79 -7.71
CA CYS A 232 2.00 10.25 -6.34
C CYS A 232 3.37 10.50 -5.69
N GLN A 233 4.35 9.64 -5.93
CA GLN A 233 5.70 9.79 -5.39
C GLN A 233 6.41 11.03 -5.91
N PHE A 234 6.29 11.35 -7.19
CA PHE A 234 6.84 12.60 -7.74
C PHE A 234 6.17 13.84 -7.14
N ASN A 235 4.84 13.83 -7.06
CA ASN A 235 4.09 14.96 -6.49
C ASN A 235 4.43 15.17 -5.00
N GLU A 236 4.52 14.10 -4.23
CA GLU A 236 4.66 14.18 -2.78
C GLU A 236 6.10 14.31 -2.30
N ASN A 237 7.06 13.65 -2.94
CA ASN A 237 8.47 13.66 -2.52
C ASN A 237 9.28 14.71 -3.29
N ALA A 238 9.25 14.68 -4.62
CA ALA A 238 10.00 15.64 -5.43
C ALA A 238 9.33 17.03 -5.51
N LYS A 239 8.07 17.17 -5.05
CA LYS A 239 7.26 18.39 -5.22
C LYS A 239 7.14 18.82 -6.68
N GLN A 240 7.24 17.86 -7.59
CA GLN A 240 7.22 18.06 -9.02
C GLN A 240 5.86 17.65 -9.59
N PRO A 241 5.18 18.51 -10.36
CA PRO A 241 3.95 18.12 -11.04
C PRO A 241 4.19 16.88 -11.91
N SER A 242 3.33 15.88 -11.75
CA SER A 242 3.36 14.68 -12.57
C SER A 242 1.95 14.14 -12.78
N PHE A 243 1.74 13.41 -13.85
CA PHE A 243 0.44 12.88 -14.25
C PHE A 243 0.57 11.39 -14.57
N ALA A 244 -0.54 10.67 -14.43
CA ALA A 244 -0.62 9.28 -14.82
C ALA A 244 -1.86 9.06 -15.70
N SER A 245 -1.75 8.16 -16.65
CA SER A 245 -2.88 7.70 -17.47
C SER A 245 -2.78 6.21 -17.69
N VAL A 246 -3.92 5.56 -17.77
CA VAL A 246 -4.04 4.14 -18.08
C VAL A 246 -4.28 4.01 -19.58
N LEU A 247 -3.47 3.19 -20.22
CA LEU A 247 -3.64 2.82 -21.62
C LEU A 247 -4.68 1.69 -21.72
N PRO A 248 -5.44 1.67 -22.83
CA PRO A 248 -6.39 0.58 -23.09
C PRO A 248 -5.70 -0.76 -23.18
#